data_2d65f4e9ddb80784dcd0413d9f3fb893
#
_entry.id   2d65f4e9ddb80784dcd0413d9f3fb893
#
_cell.length_a   1.000
_cell.length_b   1.000
_cell.length_c   1.000
_cell.angle_alpha   90.00
_cell.angle_beta   90.00
_cell.angle_gamma   90.00
#
_symmetry.space_group_name_H-M   'P 1'
#
loop_
_entity.id
_entity.type
_entity.pdbx_description
1 polymer ?
#
loop_
_entity_poly.entity_id
_entity_poly.type
_entity_poly.pdbx_seq_one_letter_code
_entity_poly.pdbx_strand_id
1 'polypeptide(L)'
;MRFIRDLNPESQKMLERIYRASKHHQVRERAKCILLSFQGTTIEELSGIFGVTRKTIYNWLTNWEDRKLIGFYNRRGRGRKPKLTEAQGQQVIDWVKEEPKSLKKIQIKIVEEWKLTISKDTIKRLIKKINMRWKRVRRGVAKTPDEWELEVKIPIL
;
A
#
# COMPACT_ATOMS: atom_id res chain seq x y z
N MET A 1 -12.95 20.50 30.91
CA MET A 1 -13.29 20.32 29.50
C MET A 1 -12.10 20.71 28.64
N ARG A 2 -11.81 19.97 27.58
CA ARG A 2 -10.68 20.23 26.65
C ARG A 2 -11.22 20.69 25.30
N PHE A 3 -10.76 21.86 24.85
CA PHE A 3 -11.11 22.50 23.59
C PHE A 3 -9.85 23.04 22.94
N ILE A 4 -9.85 23.21 21.62
CA ILE A 4 -8.85 24.02 20.93
C ILE A 4 -9.16 25.49 21.23
N ARG A 5 -8.24 26.19 21.92
CA ARG A 5 -8.44 27.57 22.32
C ARG A 5 -7.86 28.59 21.36
N ASP A 6 -6.72 28.23 20.75
CA ASP A 6 -5.99 29.13 19.85
C ASP A 6 -6.01 28.60 18.43
N LEU A 7 -6.79 29.27 17.61
CA LEU A 7 -6.85 29.02 16.17
C LEU A 7 -6.84 30.37 15.45
N ASN A 8 -5.70 30.74 14.87
CA ASN A 8 -5.62 31.99 14.14
C ASN A 8 -6.51 31.94 12.87
N PRO A 9 -6.96 33.10 12.34
CA PRO A 9 -7.87 33.14 11.18
C PRO A 9 -7.33 32.45 9.93
N GLU A 10 -6.02 32.46 9.72
CA GLU A 10 -5.38 31.78 8.59
C GLU A 10 -5.47 30.26 8.73
N SER A 11 -5.20 29.73 9.94
CA SER A 11 -5.35 28.31 10.22
C SER A 11 -6.80 27.85 10.07
N GLN A 12 -7.76 28.68 10.49
CA GLN A 12 -9.17 28.39 10.32
C GLN A 12 -9.56 28.28 8.85
N LYS A 13 -9.21 29.27 8.02
CA LYS A 13 -9.44 29.25 6.57
C LYS A 13 -8.78 28.02 5.91
N MET A 14 -7.56 27.68 6.35
CA MET A 14 -6.84 26.52 5.85
C MET A 14 -7.53 25.20 6.22
N LEU A 15 -8.00 25.05 7.45
CA LEU A 15 -8.75 23.89 7.92
C LEU A 15 -10.06 23.73 7.16
N GLU A 16 -10.79 24.79 6.90
CA GLU A 16 -12.00 24.80 6.08
C GLU A 16 -11.71 24.31 4.67
N ARG A 17 -10.62 24.81 4.05
CA ARG A 17 -10.19 24.36 2.73
C ARG A 17 -9.84 22.89 2.72
N ILE A 18 -9.12 22.39 3.74
CA ILE A 18 -8.76 20.99 3.89
C ILE A 18 -10.02 20.13 4.03
N TYR A 19 -10.95 20.54 4.86
CA TYR A 19 -12.23 19.84 5.05
C TYR A 19 -12.99 19.69 3.72
N ARG A 20 -13.03 20.75 2.90
CA ARG A 20 -13.76 20.73 1.61
C ARG A 20 -13.00 19.99 0.50
N ALA A 21 -11.70 20.16 0.40
CA ALA A 21 -10.92 19.79 -0.78
C ALA A 21 -9.99 18.58 -0.62
N SER A 22 -9.73 18.08 0.60
CA SER A 22 -8.80 16.96 0.79
C SER A 22 -9.36 15.66 0.20
N LYS A 23 -8.52 14.92 -0.55
CA LYS A 23 -8.85 13.59 -1.07
C LYS A 23 -8.98 12.53 0.04
N HIS A 24 -8.35 12.74 1.20
CA HIS A 24 -8.33 11.78 2.29
C HIS A 24 -9.47 12.04 3.27
N HIS A 25 -10.43 11.13 3.35
CA HIS A 25 -11.57 11.21 4.26
C HIS A 25 -11.15 11.49 5.71
N GLN A 26 -10.19 10.72 6.25
CA GLN A 26 -9.70 10.90 7.62
C GLN A 26 -9.11 12.28 7.90
N VAL A 27 -8.46 12.90 6.89
CA VAL A 27 -7.91 14.25 7.02
C VAL A 27 -9.03 15.28 7.09
N ARG A 28 -10.09 15.10 6.29
CA ARG A 28 -11.29 15.96 6.33
C ARG A 28 -11.98 15.89 7.68
N GLU A 29 -12.20 14.69 8.22
CA GLU A 29 -12.84 14.49 9.53
C GLU A 29 -12.03 15.15 10.65
N ARG A 30 -10.72 14.96 10.66
CA ARG A 30 -9.84 15.57 11.67
C ARG A 30 -9.83 17.08 11.57
N ALA A 31 -9.78 17.65 10.36
CA ALA A 31 -9.87 19.09 10.17
C ALA A 31 -11.21 19.66 10.69
N LYS A 32 -12.33 19.00 10.34
CA LYS A 32 -13.65 19.38 10.84
C LYS A 32 -13.75 19.28 12.38
N CYS A 33 -13.17 18.24 12.96
CA CYS A 33 -13.14 18.04 14.42
C CYS A 33 -12.43 19.20 15.12
N ILE A 34 -11.31 19.70 14.58
CA ILE A 34 -10.60 20.86 15.15
C ILE A 34 -11.45 22.12 15.06
N LEU A 35 -12.10 22.37 13.92
CA LEU A 35 -13.00 23.53 13.74
C LEU A 35 -14.17 23.51 14.72
N LEU A 36 -14.84 22.36 14.88
CA LEU A 36 -15.95 22.22 15.82
C LEU A 36 -15.49 22.35 17.28
N SER A 37 -14.32 21.77 17.62
CA SER A 37 -13.73 21.95 18.94
C SER A 37 -13.42 23.42 19.26
N PHE A 38 -12.95 24.18 18.28
CA PHE A 38 -12.71 25.62 18.42
C PHE A 38 -14.03 26.41 18.61
N GLN A 39 -15.13 25.94 18.01
CA GLN A 39 -16.47 26.51 18.21
C GLN A 39 -17.11 26.16 19.57
N GLY A 40 -16.42 25.38 20.40
CA GLY A 40 -16.89 25.00 21.74
C GLY A 40 -17.63 23.65 21.81
N THR A 41 -17.64 22.86 20.74
CA THR A 41 -18.25 21.52 20.77
C THR A 41 -17.46 20.61 21.72
N THR A 42 -18.15 19.93 22.61
CA THR A 42 -17.54 19.04 23.63
C THR A 42 -16.99 17.76 23.02
N ILE A 43 -16.09 17.09 23.74
CA ILE A 43 -15.53 15.79 23.30
C ILE A 43 -16.61 14.72 23.17
N GLU A 44 -17.65 14.78 23.98
CA GLU A 44 -18.78 13.85 23.92
C GLU A 44 -19.58 14.03 22.63
N GLU A 45 -19.94 15.29 22.34
CA GLU A 45 -20.65 15.65 21.11
C GLU A 45 -19.81 15.30 19.87
N LEU A 46 -18.50 15.63 19.87
CA LEU A 46 -17.59 15.26 18.79
C LEU A 46 -17.50 13.74 18.61
N SER A 47 -17.48 12.98 19.71
CA SER A 47 -17.51 11.52 19.67
C SER A 47 -18.78 11.00 18.98
N GLY A 48 -19.93 11.60 19.27
CA GLY A 48 -21.21 11.28 18.62
C GLY A 48 -21.22 11.68 17.13
N ILE A 49 -20.79 12.91 16.81
CA ILE A 49 -20.78 13.43 15.41
C ILE A 49 -19.92 12.57 14.49
N PHE A 50 -18.73 12.14 14.95
CA PHE A 50 -17.79 11.37 14.12
C PHE A 50 -17.93 9.85 14.29
N GLY A 51 -18.78 9.36 15.18
CA GLY A 51 -18.95 7.92 15.44
C GLY A 51 -17.69 7.23 15.96
N VAL A 52 -16.85 7.96 16.72
CA VAL A 52 -15.58 7.46 17.25
C VAL A 52 -15.51 7.58 18.76
N THR A 53 -14.62 6.85 19.42
CA THR A 53 -14.45 6.93 20.87
C THR A 53 -13.90 8.29 21.33
N ARG A 54 -14.24 8.72 22.54
CA ARG A 54 -13.66 9.92 23.17
C ARG A 54 -12.13 9.92 23.11
N LYS A 55 -11.49 8.75 23.31
CA LYS A 55 -10.03 8.62 23.21
C LYS A 55 -9.50 8.97 21.82
N THR A 56 -10.24 8.63 20.78
CA THR A 56 -9.89 9.00 19.39
C THR A 56 -9.93 10.51 19.20
N ILE A 57 -10.98 11.18 19.71
CA ILE A 57 -11.07 12.64 19.67
C ILE A 57 -9.89 13.27 20.43
N TYR A 58 -9.61 12.82 21.65
CA TYR A 58 -8.44 13.29 22.41
C TYR A 58 -7.15 13.17 21.61
N ASN A 59 -6.93 12.03 20.96
CA ASN A 59 -5.74 11.84 20.14
C ASN A 59 -5.69 12.78 18.92
N TRP A 60 -6.84 13.11 18.31
CA TRP A 60 -6.89 14.07 17.19
C TRP A 60 -6.54 15.48 17.66
N LEU A 61 -7.09 15.92 18.79
CA LEU A 61 -6.77 17.24 19.38
C LEU A 61 -5.29 17.33 19.75
N THR A 62 -4.75 16.32 20.45
CA THR A 62 -3.32 16.26 20.81
C THR A 62 -2.42 16.27 19.58
N ASN A 63 -2.74 15.46 18.55
CA ASN A 63 -1.95 15.46 17.34
C ASN A 63 -1.96 16.81 16.61
N TRP A 64 -3.07 17.56 16.71
CA TRP A 64 -3.12 18.92 16.18
C TRP A 64 -2.27 19.89 17.01
N GLU A 65 -2.35 19.83 18.32
CA GLU A 65 -1.55 20.68 19.22
C GLU A 65 -0.05 20.46 19.00
N ASP A 66 0.38 19.19 18.93
CA ASP A 66 1.80 18.82 18.83
C ASP A 66 2.36 18.99 17.40
N ARG A 67 1.58 18.68 16.37
CA ARG A 67 2.08 18.47 15.01
C ARG A 67 1.35 19.25 13.94
N LYS A 68 0.35 20.02 14.30
CA LYS A 68 -0.50 20.81 13.39
C LYS A 68 -1.01 19.93 12.23
N LEU A 69 -0.89 20.41 11.01
CA LEU A 69 -1.37 19.70 9.80
C LEU A 69 -0.82 18.28 9.62
N ILE A 70 0.45 18.08 9.98
CA ILE A 70 1.10 16.76 9.86
C ILE A 70 0.40 15.74 10.77
N GLY A 71 -0.20 16.20 11.88
CA GLY A 71 -0.98 15.38 12.81
C GLY A 71 -2.24 14.74 12.20
N PHE A 72 -2.74 15.28 11.08
CA PHE A 72 -3.90 14.71 10.39
C PHE A 72 -3.59 13.46 9.58
N TYR A 73 -2.33 13.28 9.20
CA TYR A 73 -1.91 12.11 8.45
C TYR A 73 -1.50 10.97 9.38
N ASN A 74 -1.82 9.75 8.96
CA ASN A 74 -1.39 8.59 9.70
C ASN A 74 0.14 8.44 9.62
N ARG A 75 0.76 8.06 10.73
CA ARG A 75 2.20 7.74 10.73
C ARG A 75 2.48 6.56 9.81
N ARG A 76 3.60 6.60 9.09
CA ARG A 76 4.09 5.46 8.30
C ARG A 76 4.32 4.26 9.22
N GLY A 77 4.21 3.05 8.69
CA GLY A 77 4.48 1.82 9.44
C GLY A 77 3.25 1.19 10.13
N ARG A 78 2.04 1.72 9.96
CA ARG A 78 0.80 1.13 10.51
C ARG A 78 0.33 -0.13 9.76
N GLY A 79 0.86 -0.39 8.57
CA GLY A 79 0.48 -1.56 7.78
C GLY A 79 1.06 -2.86 8.34
N ARG A 80 0.65 -3.98 7.74
CA ARG A 80 1.24 -5.29 8.03
C ARG A 80 2.75 -5.24 7.75
N LYS A 81 3.55 -5.66 8.73
CA LYS A 81 5.00 -5.75 8.57
C LYS A 81 5.34 -6.67 7.38
N PRO A 82 6.29 -6.30 6.52
CA PRO A 82 6.75 -7.18 5.47
C PRO A 82 7.33 -8.46 6.06
N LYS A 83 7.09 -9.60 5.40
CA LYS A 83 7.64 -10.89 5.85
C LYS A 83 9.15 -11.02 5.60
N LEU A 84 9.67 -10.27 4.65
CA LEU A 84 11.07 -10.23 4.27
C LEU A 84 11.68 -8.89 4.69
N THR A 85 12.90 -8.91 5.16
CA THR A 85 13.72 -7.72 5.34
C THR A 85 14.11 -7.15 3.97
N GLU A 86 14.63 -5.95 3.93
CA GLU A 86 15.07 -5.32 2.68
C GLU A 86 16.22 -6.11 2.01
N ALA A 87 17.19 -6.56 2.80
CA ALA A 87 18.29 -7.41 2.33
C ALA A 87 17.79 -8.75 1.76
N GLN A 88 16.90 -9.44 2.48
CA GLN A 88 16.26 -10.66 1.99
C GLN A 88 15.45 -10.42 0.70
N GLY A 89 14.76 -9.27 0.61
CA GLY A 89 14.04 -8.88 -0.59
C GLY A 89 14.97 -8.74 -1.80
N GLN A 90 16.13 -8.12 -1.62
CA GLN A 90 17.15 -7.99 -2.67
C GLN A 90 17.69 -9.35 -3.10
N GLN A 91 18.02 -10.21 -2.15
CA GLN A 91 18.52 -11.56 -2.44
C GLN A 91 17.51 -12.42 -3.20
N VAL A 92 16.22 -12.32 -2.88
CA VAL A 92 15.15 -12.97 -3.66
C VAL A 92 15.09 -12.43 -5.09
N ILE A 93 15.30 -11.13 -5.30
CA ILE A 93 15.36 -10.54 -6.64
C ILE A 93 16.52 -11.14 -7.44
N ASP A 94 17.68 -11.28 -6.84
CA ASP A 94 18.87 -11.80 -7.50
C ASP A 94 18.67 -13.29 -7.86
N TRP A 95 18.13 -14.10 -6.98
CA TRP A 95 17.73 -15.49 -7.30
C TRP A 95 16.72 -15.59 -8.44
N VAL A 96 15.75 -14.65 -8.52
CA VAL A 96 14.79 -14.63 -9.63
C VAL A 96 15.48 -14.28 -10.95
N LYS A 97 16.52 -13.45 -10.95
CA LYS A 97 17.31 -13.13 -12.14
C LYS A 97 18.16 -14.33 -12.59
N GLU A 98 18.76 -15.04 -11.66
CA GLU A 98 19.57 -16.25 -11.94
C GLU A 98 18.68 -17.39 -12.46
N GLU A 99 17.53 -17.62 -11.84
CA GLU A 99 16.65 -18.74 -12.17
C GLU A 99 15.20 -18.29 -12.44
N PRO A 100 14.94 -17.61 -13.56
CA PRO A 100 13.63 -17.01 -13.85
C PRO A 100 12.54 -18.01 -14.20
N LYS A 101 12.89 -19.28 -14.48
CA LYS A 101 11.95 -20.30 -14.99
C LYS A 101 10.91 -20.76 -13.97
N SER A 102 11.22 -20.75 -12.67
CA SER A 102 10.35 -21.34 -11.64
C SER A 102 10.35 -20.56 -10.31
N LEU A 103 9.26 -19.83 -10.05
CA LEU A 103 9.06 -19.20 -8.73
C LEU A 103 8.89 -20.24 -7.60
N LYS A 104 8.55 -21.52 -7.92
CA LYS A 104 8.46 -22.57 -6.92
C LYS A 104 9.82 -22.92 -6.34
N LYS A 105 10.87 -22.97 -7.16
CA LYS A 105 12.25 -23.19 -6.70
C LYS A 105 12.72 -22.09 -5.79
N ILE A 106 12.41 -20.83 -6.14
CA ILE A 106 12.72 -19.68 -5.27
C ILE A 106 12.01 -19.78 -3.91
N GLN A 107 10.75 -20.24 -3.89
CA GLN A 107 10.04 -20.48 -2.61
C GLN A 107 10.73 -21.54 -1.76
N ILE A 108 11.23 -22.61 -2.38
CA ILE A 108 11.96 -23.68 -1.69
C ILE A 108 13.26 -23.11 -1.08
N LYS A 109 14.07 -22.39 -1.86
CA LYS A 109 15.29 -21.72 -1.37
C LYS A 109 15.01 -20.81 -0.17
N ILE A 110 13.92 -20.04 -0.21
CA ILE A 110 13.52 -19.15 0.91
C ILE A 110 13.18 -19.94 2.17
N VAL A 111 12.50 -21.09 2.02
CA VAL A 111 12.18 -21.96 3.16
C VAL A 111 13.44 -22.61 3.73
N GLU A 112 14.34 -23.06 2.88
CA GLU A 112 15.60 -23.71 3.28
C GLU A 112 16.50 -22.75 4.05
N GLU A 113 16.72 -21.53 3.55
CA GLU A 113 17.64 -20.58 4.17
C GLU A 113 17.06 -19.84 5.38
N TRP A 114 15.79 -19.40 5.28
CA TRP A 114 15.23 -18.50 6.30
C TRP A 114 14.08 -19.11 7.09
N LYS A 115 13.68 -20.34 6.78
CA LYS A 115 12.49 -21.01 7.37
C LYS A 115 11.20 -20.18 7.24
N LEU A 116 11.12 -19.33 6.19
CA LEU A 116 10.01 -18.43 5.93
C LEU A 116 9.17 -18.95 4.78
N THR A 117 7.86 -19.05 5.00
CA THR A 117 6.91 -19.38 3.93
C THR A 117 6.31 -18.12 3.34
N ILE A 118 6.55 -17.87 2.05
CA ILE A 118 5.97 -16.76 1.30
C ILE A 118 5.22 -17.24 0.06
N SER A 119 4.22 -16.45 -0.36
CA SER A 119 3.46 -16.76 -1.57
C SER A 119 4.20 -16.31 -2.84
N LYS A 120 3.91 -16.96 -3.97
CA LYS A 120 4.39 -16.53 -5.31
C LYS A 120 4.03 -15.07 -5.60
N ASP A 121 2.88 -14.60 -5.12
CA ASP A 121 2.45 -13.22 -5.32
C ASP A 121 3.30 -12.20 -4.56
N THR A 122 3.85 -12.60 -3.40
CA THR A 122 4.84 -11.77 -2.69
C THR A 122 6.10 -11.60 -3.53
N ILE A 123 6.61 -12.69 -4.14
CA ILE A 123 7.77 -12.62 -5.04
C ILE A 123 7.45 -11.76 -6.27
N LYS A 124 6.28 -11.96 -6.91
CA LYS A 124 5.84 -11.13 -8.05
C LYS A 124 5.74 -9.64 -7.70
N ARG A 125 5.29 -9.30 -6.48
CA ARG A 125 5.25 -7.91 -6.02
C ARG A 125 6.65 -7.32 -5.84
N LEU A 126 7.61 -8.11 -5.35
CA LEU A 126 9.01 -7.68 -5.23
C LEU A 126 9.61 -7.36 -6.60
N ILE A 127 9.51 -8.27 -7.56
CA ILE A 127 10.07 -8.05 -8.90
C ILE A 127 9.35 -6.91 -9.63
N LYS A 128 8.05 -6.68 -9.36
CA LYS A 128 7.32 -5.54 -9.92
C LYS A 128 7.88 -4.18 -9.44
N LYS A 129 8.42 -4.10 -8.23
CA LYS A 129 9.05 -2.87 -7.72
C LYS A 129 10.27 -2.43 -8.53
N ILE A 130 10.95 -3.36 -9.18
CA ILE A 130 12.09 -3.12 -10.07
C ILE A 130 11.69 -3.15 -11.56
N ASN A 131 10.42 -2.86 -11.87
CA ASN A 131 9.85 -2.86 -13.22
C ASN A 131 9.97 -4.18 -13.99
N MET A 132 10.18 -5.30 -13.29
CA MET A 132 10.18 -6.63 -13.89
C MET A 132 8.82 -7.30 -13.73
N ARG A 133 8.45 -8.13 -14.71
CA ARG A 133 7.24 -8.96 -14.68
C ARG A 133 7.58 -10.41 -14.96
N TRP A 134 7.20 -11.29 -14.06
CA TRP A 134 7.29 -12.72 -14.32
C TRP A 134 6.13 -13.19 -15.19
N LYS A 135 6.42 -13.78 -16.34
CA LYS A 135 5.43 -14.41 -17.22
C LYS A 135 5.80 -15.88 -17.39
N ARG A 136 4.81 -16.77 -17.36
CA ARG A 136 5.02 -18.18 -17.69
C ARG A 136 5.24 -18.30 -19.19
N VAL A 137 6.39 -18.80 -19.60
CA VAL A 137 6.65 -19.14 -21.00
C VAL A 137 5.81 -20.37 -21.33
N ARG A 138 4.96 -20.27 -22.33
CA ARG A 138 4.29 -21.42 -22.95
C ARG A 138 5.12 -21.85 -24.15
N ARG A 139 5.21 -23.16 -24.38
CA ARG A 139 5.68 -23.65 -25.68
C ARG A 139 4.71 -23.11 -26.72
N GLY A 140 5.19 -22.28 -27.62
CA GLY A 140 4.42 -21.91 -28.80
C GLY A 140 4.14 -23.17 -29.64
N VAL A 141 3.05 -23.17 -30.37
CA VAL A 141 2.86 -24.13 -31.46
C VAL A 141 4.04 -23.93 -32.41
N ALA A 142 4.69 -25.02 -32.81
CA ALA A 142 5.68 -24.95 -33.89
C ALA A 142 5.03 -24.16 -35.06
N LYS A 143 5.80 -23.25 -35.70
CA LYS A 143 5.31 -22.60 -36.93
C LYS A 143 4.62 -23.66 -37.77
N THR A 144 3.40 -23.36 -38.20
CA THR A 144 2.75 -24.18 -39.24
C THR A 144 3.77 -24.29 -40.36
N PRO A 145 4.12 -25.51 -40.79
CA PRO A 145 5.03 -25.69 -41.93
C PRO A 145 4.49 -24.87 -43.09
N ASP A 146 5.37 -24.18 -43.82
CA ASP A 146 4.97 -23.51 -45.06
C ASP A 146 4.33 -24.55 -46.01
N GLU A 147 3.34 -24.14 -46.81
CA GLU A 147 2.56 -25.05 -47.67
C GLU A 147 3.46 -25.99 -48.51
N TRP A 148 4.60 -25.49 -48.97
CA TRP A 148 5.59 -26.30 -49.74
C TRP A 148 6.26 -27.38 -48.87
N GLU A 149 6.43 -27.21 -47.57
CA GLU A 149 6.95 -28.22 -46.64
C GLU A 149 5.95 -29.37 -46.38
N LEU A 150 4.65 -29.08 -46.52
CA LEU A 150 3.58 -30.05 -46.39
C LEU A 150 3.51 -30.94 -47.64
N GLU A 151 3.71 -30.40 -48.86
CA GLU A 151 3.70 -31.13 -50.10
C GLU A 151 4.85 -32.14 -50.19
N VAL A 152 6.04 -31.80 -49.67
CA VAL A 152 7.22 -32.70 -49.67
C VAL A 152 7.07 -33.87 -48.69
N LYS A 153 6.17 -33.79 -47.70
CA LYS A 153 5.98 -34.83 -46.67
C LYS A 153 4.82 -35.77 -46.93
N ILE A 154 4.06 -35.60 -48.02
CA ILE A 154 3.01 -36.54 -48.43
C ILE A 154 3.70 -37.65 -49.24
N PRO A 155 3.81 -38.89 -48.76
CA PRO A 155 4.31 -39.97 -49.60
C PRO A 155 3.32 -40.20 -50.75
N ILE A 156 3.80 -40.11 -51.95
CA ILE A 156 3.05 -40.54 -53.16
C ILE A 156 2.81 -42.03 -53.02
N LEU A 157 1.55 -42.40 -52.76
CA LEU A 157 1.09 -43.81 -52.84
C LEU A 157 1.01 -44.27 -54.24
#